data_d5cd625dac3c93dad8a42ffe56fbecff
#
_entry.id   d5cd625dac3c93dad8a42ffe56fbecff
#
_cell.length_a   1.000
_cell.length_b   1.000
_cell.length_c   1.000
_cell.angle_alpha   90.00
_cell.angle_beta   90.00
_cell.angle_gamma   90.00
#
_symmetry.space_group_name_H-M   'P 1'
#
loop_
_entity.id
_entity.type
_entity.pdbx_description
1 polymer ?
#
loop_
_entity_poly.entity_id
_entity_poly.type
_entity_poly.pdbx_seq_one_letter_code
_entity_poly.pdbx_strand_id
1 'polypeptide(L)'
;MTIFHKVNRSGKSKVLSKEERGLIQTHLPEKYQLISELLYWSAGRIREVLNIRARNLVADRGMVVLERNTTKTKETREVYLPDELMRKLVIRASLLGLGPTDFLFFNQSSTQHQNAVSKPLSVQSFDKELRRVCEWNGLKGISSHSFRRTQLTELYKDGWSLREIQHISGHKSLQSLQEYLDVDKEEVVHKFRQRMVAL
;
A
#
# COMPACT_ATOMS: atom_id res chain seq x y z
N MET A 1 -3.98 -4.03 -26.85
CA MET A 1 -3.23 -2.81 -26.48
C MET A 1 -2.25 -3.18 -25.39
N THR A 2 -0.97 -3.23 -25.70
CA THR A 2 0.04 -3.68 -24.73
C THR A 2 0.17 -2.66 -23.62
N ILE A 3 -0.14 -3.04 -22.39
CA ILE A 3 0.04 -2.18 -21.22
C ILE A 3 1.55 -2.10 -20.96
N PHE A 4 2.16 -0.96 -21.26
CA PHE A 4 3.57 -0.71 -20.94
C PHE A 4 3.72 -0.57 -19.43
N HIS A 5 4.23 -1.60 -18.78
CA HIS A 5 4.63 -1.53 -17.38
C HIS A 5 5.85 -0.63 -17.21
N LYS A 6 5.93 0.00 -16.04
CA LYS A 6 6.99 0.92 -15.69
C LYS A 6 8.37 0.26 -15.80
N VAL A 7 9.13 0.64 -16.83
CA VAL A 7 10.54 0.32 -16.97
C VAL A 7 11.31 1.63 -16.84
N ASN A 8 12.34 1.66 -15.99
CA ASN A 8 13.18 2.84 -15.76
C ASN A 8 12.41 4.12 -15.40
N ARG A 9 11.39 4.02 -14.50
CA ARG A 9 10.55 5.12 -14.02
C ARG A 9 9.55 5.69 -15.05
N SER A 10 9.45 5.16 -16.24
CA SER A 10 8.41 5.52 -17.19
C SER A 10 7.26 4.51 -17.18
N GLY A 11 6.03 4.95 -17.47
CA GLY A 11 4.84 4.11 -17.51
C GLY A 11 4.12 3.90 -16.17
N LYS A 12 3.07 3.11 -16.20
CA LYS A 12 2.24 2.77 -15.03
C LYS A 12 2.88 1.66 -14.20
N SER A 13 2.79 1.73 -12.88
CA SER A 13 3.20 0.65 -11.99
C SER A 13 2.36 -0.60 -12.24
N LYS A 14 2.97 -1.78 -12.20
CA LYS A 14 2.29 -3.05 -12.43
C LYS A 14 1.25 -3.35 -11.32
N VAL A 15 0.12 -3.96 -11.69
CA VAL A 15 -0.77 -4.67 -10.76
C VAL A 15 -0.10 -6.01 -10.42
N LEU A 16 0.04 -6.31 -9.14
CA LEU A 16 0.72 -7.51 -8.67
C LEU A 16 -0.22 -8.72 -8.70
N SER A 17 0.27 -9.87 -9.15
CA SER A 17 -0.42 -11.13 -8.88
C SER A 17 -0.26 -11.55 -7.42
N LYS A 18 -1.05 -12.56 -6.96
CA LYS A 18 -0.91 -13.13 -5.62
C LYS A 18 0.49 -13.71 -5.40
N GLU A 19 1.03 -14.39 -6.40
CA GLU A 19 2.35 -15.02 -6.39
C GLU A 19 3.44 -13.97 -6.28
N GLU A 20 3.39 -12.92 -7.10
CA GLU A 20 4.36 -11.82 -7.05
C GLU A 20 4.33 -11.10 -5.70
N ARG A 21 3.14 -10.85 -5.15
CA ARG A 21 2.97 -10.26 -3.83
C ARG A 21 3.54 -11.17 -2.74
N GLY A 22 3.27 -12.47 -2.82
CA GLY A 22 3.82 -13.49 -1.91
C GLY A 22 5.35 -13.53 -1.96
N LEU A 23 5.95 -13.56 -3.15
CA LEU A 23 7.40 -13.53 -3.32
C LEU A 23 8.04 -12.27 -2.71
N ILE A 24 7.46 -11.10 -2.98
CA ILE A 24 7.94 -9.84 -2.40
C ILE A 24 7.84 -9.90 -0.87
N GLN A 25 6.71 -10.36 -0.34
CA GLN A 25 6.47 -10.44 1.10
C GLN A 25 7.47 -11.39 1.78
N THR A 26 7.77 -12.53 1.18
CA THR A 26 8.69 -13.52 1.74
C THR A 26 10.15 -13.03 1.78
N HIS A 27 10.58 -12.25 0.78
CA HIS A 27 11.97 -11.85 0.64
C HIS A 27 12.31 -10.46 1.20
N LEU A 28 11.30 -9.65 1.54
CA LEU A 28 11.53 -8.39 2.22
C LEU A 28 11.90 -8.62 3.69
N PRO A 29 12.85 -7.85 4.29
CA PRO A 29 13.03 -7.82 5.73
C PRO A 29 11.73 -7.40 6.44
N GLU A 30 11.47 -7.91 7.65
CA GLU A 30 10.22 -7.75 8.41
C GLU A 30 9.66 -6.31 8.39
N LYS A 31 10.48 -5.32 8.68
CA LYS A 31 10.07 -3.91 8.64
C LYS A 31 9.45 -3.51 7.30
N TYR A 32 10.02 -3.96 6.19
CA TYR A 32 9.55 -3.64 4.85
C TYR A 32 8.36 -4.52 4.43
N GLN A 33 8.24 -5.73 5.00
CA GLN A 33 7.04 -6.56 4.87
C GLN A 33 5.83 -5.80 5.42
N LEU A 34 5.92 -5.29 6.66
CA LEU A 34 4.84 -4.50 7.29
C LEU A 34 4.47 -3.25 6.48
N ILE A 35 5.47 -2.55 5.93
CA ILE A 35 5.23 -1.40 5.04
C ILE A 35 4.47 -1.83 3.79
N SER A 36 4.86 -2.95 3.15
CA SER A 36 4.20 -3.44 1.94
C SER A 36 2.76 -3.90 2.21
N GLU A 37 2.50 -4.56 3.34
CA GLU A 37 1.15 -4.91 3.78
C GLU A 37 0.28 -3.66 4.02
N LEU A 38 0.82 -2.66 4.72
CA LEU A 38 0.13 -1.38 4.92
C LEU A 38 -0.18 -0.66 3.62
N LEU A 39 0.77 -0.61 2.67
CA LEU A 39 0.54 -0.03 1.35
C LEU A 39 -0.61 -0.69 0.61
N TYR A 40 -0.69 -2.01 0.70
CA TYR A 40 -1.74 -2.80 0.07
C TYR A 40 -3.07 -2.56 0.79
N TRP A 41 -3.19 -2.90 2.07
CA TRP A 41 -4.47 -2.86 2.78
C TRP A 41 -5.05 -1.46 2.96
N SER A 42 -4.21 -0.46 3.17
CA SER A 42 -4.66 0.94 3.27
C SER A 42 -4.94 1.59 1.91
N ALA A 43 -4.56 0.94 0.81
CA ALA A 43 -4.41 1.59 -0.48
C ALA A 43 -3.69 2.96 -0.34
N GLY A 44 -2.75 3.06 0.61
CA GLY A 44 -2.04 4.28 0.98
C GLY A 44 -0.90 4.63 0.02
N ARG A 45 -0.46 5.88 0.08
CA ARG A 45 0.78 6.29 -0.57
C ARG A 45 1.96 6.00 0.36
N ILE A 46 3.13 5.71 -0.20
CA ILE A 46 4.32 5.38 0.58
C ILE A 46 4.62 6.44 1.67
N ARG A 47 4.48 7.73 1.35
CA ARG A 47 4.70 8.79 2.34
C ARG A 47 3.66 8.78 3.46
N GLU A 48 2.41 8.43 3.17
CA GLU A 48 1.34 8.31 4.19
C GLU A 48 1.71 7.19 5.16
N VAL A 49 2.10 6.02 4.64
CA VAL A 49 2.46 4.86 5.44
C VAL A 49 3.73 5.08 6.27
N LEU A 50 4.77 5.68 5.69
CA LEU A 50 6.01 5.94 6.41
C LEU A 50 5.86 7.00 7.52
N ASN A 51 4.87 7.86 7.43
CA ASN A 51 4.59 8.88 8.44
C ASN A 51 3.64 8.41 9.57
N ILE A 52 3.25 7.14 9.59
CA ILE A 52 2.46 6.59 10.70
C ILE A 52 3.29 6.63 11.98
N ARG A 53 2.68 7.19 13.05
CA ARG A 53 3.22 7.23 14.41
C ARG A 53 2.53 6.20 15.29
N ALA A 54 3.12 5.86 16.43
CA ALA A 54 2.52 4.89 17.34
C ALA A 54 1.09 5.30 17.76
N ARG A 55 0.82 6.60 18.01
CA ARG A 55 -0.51 7.11 18.32
C ARG A 55 -1.56 6.94 17.22
N ASN A 56 -1.13 6.69 16.00
CA ASN A 56 -2.05 6.49 14.87
C ASN A 56 -2.63 5.08 14.82
N LEU A 57 -2.11 4.16 15.64
CA LEU A 57 -2.65 2.80 15.76
C LEU A 57 -3.80 2.81 16.77
N VAL A 58 -5.03 2.59 16.31
CA VAL A 58 -6.24 2.49 17.14
C VAL A 58 -6.62 1.02 17.21
N ALA A 59 -5.92 0.30 18.09
CA ALA A 59 -5.94 -1.17 18.14
C ALA A 59 -7.30 -1.74 18.51
N ASP A 60 -8.01 -1.09 19.44
CA ASP A 60 -9.38 -1.46 19.87
C ASP A 60 -10.42 -1.38 18.74
N ARG A 61 -10.15 -0.57 17.72
CA ARG A 61 -11.00 -0.43 16.53
C ARG A 61 -10.42 -1.10 15.28
N GLY A 62 -9.27 -1.74 15.37
CA GLY A 62 -8.61 -2.39 14.23
C GLY A 62 -8.25 -1.45 13.08
N MET A 63 -7.95 -0.18 13.38
CA MET A 63 -7.70 0.81 12.34
C MET A 63 -6.44 1.65 12.56
N VAL A 64 -5.93 2.24 11.47
CA VAL A 64 -4.87 3.24 11.47
C VAL A 64 -5.39 4.58 10.96
N VAL A 65 -4.95 5.68 11.61
CA VAL A 65 -5.30 7.03 11.21
C VAL A 65 -4.17 7.62 10.37
N LEU A 66 -4.43 7.90 9.09
CA LEU A 66 -3.53 8.63 8.21
C LEU A 66 -3.79 10.13 8.36
N GLU A 67 -2.90 10.83 9.04
CA GLU A 67 -3.09 12.23 9.42
C GLU A 67 -3.06 13.17 8.21
N ARG A 68 -3.88 14.23 8.25
CA ARG A 68 -4.02 15.26 7.21
C ARG A 68 -2.68 15.80 6.68
N ASN A 69 -1.73 16.04 7.58
CA ASN A 69 -0.42 16.60 7.20
C ASN A 69 0.45 15.66 6.40
N THR A 70 0.14 14.35 6.41
CA THR A 70 0.88 13.31 5.69
C THR A 70 0.22 12.94 4.38
N THR A 71 -1.07 13.29 4.20
CA THR A 71 -1.84 12.95 3.01
C THR A 71 -1.71 14.02 1.92
N LYS A 72 -1.64 13.61 0.66
CA LYS A 72 -1.62 14.55 -0.49
C LYS A 72 -2.92 15.35 -0.59
N THR A 73 -4.02 14.81 -0.10
CA THR A 73 -5.35 15.43 -0.14
C THR A 73 -5.59 16.40 0.99
N LYS A 74 -4.69 16.45 2.00
CA LYS A 74 -4.84 17.21 3.23
C LYS A 74 -6.12 16.87 4.01
N GLU A 75 -6.52 15.62 3.99
CA GLU A 75 -7.66 15.08 4.73
C GLU A 75 -7.17 13.93 5.61
N THR A 76 -7.66 13.86 6.85
CA THR A 76 -7.42 12.70 7.72
C THR A 76 -8.27 11.54 7.22
N ARG A 77 -7.69 10.34 7.21
CA ARG A 77 -8.35 9.14 6.74
C ARG A 77 -8.17 8.01 7.74
N GLU A 78 -9.28 7.41 8.15
CA GLU A 78 -9.31 6.19 8.95
C GLU A 78 -9.29 4.99 8.01
N VAL A 79 -8.42 4.03 8.28
CA VAL A 79 -8.26 2.83 7.45
C VAL A 79 -8.30 1.61 8.34
N TYR A 80 -9.26 0.74 8.11
CA TYR A 80 -9.35 -0.55 8.78
C TYR A 80 -8.34 -1.53 8.21
N LEU A 81 -7.71 -2.30 9.09
CA LEU A 81 -6.70 -3.28 8.74
C LEU A 81 -7.13 -4.68 9.19
N PRO A 82 -6.65 -5.75 8.55
CA PRO A 82 -6.78 -7.09 9.08
C PRO A 82 -6.20 -7.18 10.49
N ASP A 83 -6.88 -7.90 11.38
CA ASP A 83 -6.50 -8.05 12.80
C ASP A 83 -5.05 -8.51 12.96
N GLU A 84 -4.63 -9.44 12.12
CA GLU A 84 -3.26 -9.95 12.13
C GLU A 84 -2.22 -8.85 11.84
N LEU A 85 -2.50 -7.99 10.86
CA LEU A 85 -1.61 -6.87 10.54
C LEU A 85 -1.61 -5.85 11.69
N MET A 86 -2.78 -5.49 12.22
CA MET A 86 -2.87 -4.58 13.37
C MET A 86 -2.07 -5.12 14.56
N ARG A 87 -2.23 -6.42 14.88
CA ARG A 87 -1.47 -7.06 15.95
C ARG A 87 0.04 -6.95 15.74
N LYS A 88 0.53 -7.24 14.54
CA LYS A 88 1.97 -7.10 14.20
C LYS A 88 2.48 -5.67 14.40
N LEU A 89 1.68 -4.66 14.02
CA LEU A 89 2.05 -3.26 14.17
C LEU A 89 2.13 -2.84 15.65
N VAL A 90 1.17 -3.28 16.46
CA VAL A 90 1.14 -3.02 17.91
C VAL A 90 2.32 -3.71 18.61
N ILE A 91 2.58 -4.97 18.31
CA ILE A 91 3.73 -5.70 18.84
C ILE A 91 5.04 -4.98 18.46
N ARG A 92 5.18 -4.55 17.22
CA ARG A 92 6.34 -3.78 16.78
C ARG A 92 6.52 -2.49 17.59
N ALA A 93 5.47 -1.72 17.79
CA ALA A 93 5.52 -0.48 18.57
C ALA A 93 5.95 -0.78 20.02
N SER A 94 5.39 -1.82 20.61
CA SER A 94 5.72 -2.26 21.98
C SER A 94 7.17 -2.74 22.11
N LEU A 95 7.62 -3.64 21.23
CA LEU A 95 8.99 -4.19 21.26
C LEU A 95 10.06 -3.12 21.07
N LEU A 96 9.76 -2.07 20.34
CA LEU A 96 10.66 -0.95 20.10
C LEU A 96 10.52 0.17 21.15
N GLY A 97 9.61 0.02 22.14
CA GLY A 97 9.37 1.02 23.17
C GLY A 97 8.94 2.39 22.62
N LEU A 98 8.15 2.41 21.55
CA LEU A 98 7.78 3.67 20.87
C LEU A 98 6.81 4.48 21.71
N GLY A 99 7.15 5.76 21.94
CA GLY A 99 6.22 6.74 22.48
C GLY A 99 5.16 7.18 21.45
N PRO A 100 4.08 7.83 21.88
CA PRO A 100 2.96 8.19 21.01
C PRO A 100 3.34 8.99 19.75
N THR A 101 4.38 9.81 19.85
CA THR A 101 4.84 10.69 18.76
C THR A 101 5.91 10.08 17.87
N ASP A 102 6.43 8.89 18.21
CA ASP A 102 7.48 8.23 17.47
C ASP A 102 6.94 7.59 16.20
N PHE A 103 7.76 7.61 15.15
CA PHE A 103 7.41 6.97 13.89
C PHE A 103 7.50 5.45 13.99
N LEU A 104 6.52 4.75 13.44
CA LEU A 104 6.47 3.30 13.42
C LEU A 104 7.60 2.69 12.57
N PHE A 105 8.03 3.42 11.54
CA PHE A 105 9.08 3.02 10.61
C PHE A 105 10.18 4.08 10.55
N PHE A 106 11.38 3.70 10.96
CA PHE A 106 12.56 4.56 11.04
C PHE A 106 13.83 3.78 10.72
N ASN A 107 14.97 4.48 10.55
CA ASN A 107 16.27 3.85 10.37
C ASN A 107 16.87 3.46 11.72
N GLN A 108 17.10 2.16 11.91
CA GLN A 108 17.71 1.61 13.14
C GLN A 108 19.24 1.72 13.20
N SER A 109 19.89 2.19 12.14
CA SER A 109 21.36 2.25 12.05
C SER A 109 22.00 3.43 12.77
N SER A 110 21.24 4.30 13.44
CA SER A 110 21.84 5.34 14.27
C SER A 110 22.06 4.84 15.69
N THR A 111 23.26 5.00 16.20
CA THR A 111 23.70 4.68 17.57
C THR A 111 22.93 5.45 18.65
N GLN A 112 22.07 6.40 18.27
CA GLN A 112 21.21 7.18 19.17
C GLN A 112 19.74 6.85 18.88
N HIS A 113 19.22 5.81 19.53
CA HIS A 113 17.85 5.32 19.38
C HIS A 113 16.79 6.43 19.49
N GLN A 114 16.92 7.32 20.45
CA GLN A 114 15.95 8.41 20.67
C GLN A 114 15.86 9.41 19.50
N ASN A 115 16.96 9.67 18.81
CA ASN A 115 16.96 10.54 17.63
C ASN A 115 16.48 9.85 16.35
N ALA A 116 16.58 8.52 16.31
CA ALA A 116 16.16 7.74 15.15
C ALA A 116 14.63 7.68 15.01
N VAL A 117 13.93 7.41 16.12
CA VAL A 117 12.45 7.27 16.14
C VAL A 117 11.72 8.57 15.84
N SER A 118 12.38 9.74 15.97
CA SER A 118 11.81 11.05 15.67
C SER A 118 11.76 11.38 14.17
N LYS A 119 12.36 10.56 13.31
CA LYS A 119 12.39 10.75 11.85
C LYS A 119 11.85 9.51 11.13
N PRO A 120 10.92 9.68 10.16
CA PRO A 120 10.40 8.54 9.41
C PRO A 120 11.47 7.92 8.51
N LEU A 121 11.31 6.65 8.20
CA LEU A 121 12.07 5.97 7.16
C LEU A 121 11.94 6.72 5.84
N SER A 122 13.02 6.86 5.08
CA SER A 122 12.96 7.53 3.78
C SER A 122 12.29 6.64 2.73
N VAL A 123 11.60 7.29 1.77
CA VAL A 123 11.01 6.59 0.61
C VAL A 123 12.09 5.84 -0.16
N GLN A 124 13.27 6.44 -0.29
CA GLN A 124 14.40 5.84 -0.99
C GLN A 124 14.86 4.53 -0.33
N SER A 125 14.81 4.44 1.01
CA SER A 125 15.16 3.21 1.74
C SER A 125 14.19 2.07 1.40
N PHE A 126 12.88 2.35 1.36
CA PHE A 126 11.89 1.35 0.94
C PHE A 126 12.07 0.96 -0.52
N ASP A 127 12.19 1.95 -1.42
CA ASP A 127 12.32 1.71 -2.87
C ASP A 127 13.60 0.91 -3.19
N LYS A 128 14.69 1.14 -2.45
CA LYS A 128 15.95 0.38 -2.60
C LYS A 128 15.74 -1.09 -2.27
N GLU A 129 15.13 -1.40 -1.13
CA GLU A 129 14.90 -2.78 -0.70
C GLU A 129 13.87 -3.48 -1.61
N LEU A 130 12.78 -2.81 -1.96
CA LEU A 130 11.80 -3.35 -2.90
C LEU A 130 12.45 -3.68 -4.25
N ARG A 131 13.29 -2.79 -4.77
CA ARG A 131 14.00 -3.01 -6.04
C ARG A 131 14.93 -4.21 -5.94
N ARG A 132 15.73 -4.32 -4.87
CA ARG A 132 16.63 -5.45 -4.64
C ARG A 132 15.87 -6.79 -4.66
N VAL A 133 14.73 -6.86 -3.97
CA VAL A 133 13.89 -8.06 -3.95
C VAL A 133 13.29 -8.35 -5.31
N CYS A 134 12.82 -7.33 -6.02
CA CYS A 134 12.25 -7.49 -7.38
C CYS A 134 13.32 -7.97 -8.37
N GLU A 135 14.51 -7.39 -8.37
CA GLU A 135 15.62 -7.79 -9.23
C GLU A 135 16.03 -9.24 -8.97
N TRP A 136 16.15 -9.64 -7.70
CA TRP A 136 16.50 -11.01 -7.32
C TRP A 136 15.47 -12.04 -7.80
N ASN A 137 14.18 -11.68 -7.79
CA ASN A 137 13.10 -12.58 -8.22
C ASN A 137 12.69 -12.39 -9.70
N GLY A 138 13.44 -11.62 -10.49
CA GLY A 138 13.12 -11.37 -11.91
C GLY A 138 11.85 -10.56 -12.15
N LEU A 139 11.34 -9.85 -11.12
CA LEU A 139 10.11 -9.08 -11.18
C LEU A 139 10.36 -7.70 -11.76
N LYS A 140 9.53 -7.25 -12.71
CA LYS A 140 9.68 -5.98 -13.41
C LYS A 140 8.43 -5.10 -13.28
N GLY A 141 8.61 -3.79 -13.39
CA GLY A 141 7.50 -2.81 -13.42
C GLY A 141 6.90 -2.51 -12.03
N ILE A 142 7.52 -2.97 -10.96
CA ILE A 142 7.01 -2.87 -9.58
C ILE A 142 7.59 -1.65 -8.85
N SER A 143 6.75 -0.97 -8.11
CA SER A 143 7.08 0.14 -7.22
C SER A 143 6.15 0.16 -6.02
N SER A 144 6.37 1.07 -5.06
CA SER A 144 5.44 1.28 -3.93
C SER A 144 4.00 1.54 -4.37
N HIS A 145 3.78 2.14 -5.54
CA HIS A 145 2.45 2.35 -6.12
C HIS A 145 1.77 1.07 -6.60
N SER A 146 2.53 -0.01 -6.86
CA SER A 146 1.98 -1.29 -7.29
C SER A 146 1.03 -1.89 -6.25
N PHE A 147 1.37 -1.82 -4.97
CA PHE A 147 0.52 -2.32 -3.87
C PHE A 147 -0.83 -1.62 -3.84
N ARG A 148 -0.83 -0.28 -3.88
CA ARG A 148 -2.05 0.52 -3.93
C ARG A 148 -2.87 0.21 -5.18
N ARG A 149 -2.22 0.14 -6.36
CA ARG A 149 -2.88 -0.17 -7.62
C ARG A 149 -3.53 -1.55 -7.58
N THR A 150 -2.83 -2.54 -7.04
CA THR A 150 -3.34 -3.90 -6.87
C THR A 150 -4.60 -3.90 -6.03
N GLN A 151 -4.57 -3.32 -4.82
CA GLN A 151 -5.73 -3.26 -3.94
C GLN A 151 -6.94 -2.58 -4.61
N LEU A 152 -6.73 -1.43 -5.26
CA LEU A 152 -7.83 -0.73 -5.93
C LEU A 152 -8.41 -1.53 -7.10
N THR A 153 -7.57 -2.22 -7.86
CA THR A 153 -8.00 -3.08 -8.97
C THR A 153 -8.76 -4.31 -8.46
N GLU A 154 -8.30 -4.93 -7.36
CA GLU A 154 -9.00 -6.06 -6.73
C GLU A 154 -10.37 -5.63 -6.20
N LEU A 155 -10.48 -4.53 -5.44
CA LEU A 155 -11.77 -3.99 -4.99
C LEU A 155 -12.73 -3.75 -6.16
N TYR A 156 -12.24 -3.19 -7.27
CA TYR A 156 -13.06 -2.97 -8.45
C TYR A 156 -13.54 -4.29 -9.07
N LYS A 157 -12.67 -5.30 -9.15
CA LYS A 157 -13.02 -6.65 -9.64
C LYS A 157 -14.01 -7.35 -8.73
N ASP A 158 -13.93 -7.13 -7.42
CA ASP A 158 -14.86 -7.64 -6.41
C ASP A 158 -16.23 -6.94 -6.43
N GLY A 159 -16.43 -5.98 -7.35
CA GLY A 159 -17.71 -5.31 -7.59
C GLY A 159 -17.94 -4.03 -6.78
N TRP A 160 -16.93 -3.53 -6.06
CA TRP A 160 -17.04 -2.25 -5.35
C TRP A 160 -17.26 -1.11 -6.34
N SER A 161 -18.17 -0.20 -6.02
CA SER A 161 -18.41 0.98 -6.85
C SER A 161 -17.21 1.94 -6.83
N LEU A 162 -17.03 2.72 -7.90
CA LEU A 162 -15.96 3.72 -7.97
C LEU A 162 -16.03 4.74 -6.82
N ARG A 163 -17.23 5.02 -6.31
CA ARG A 163 -17.43 5.95 -5.18
C ARG A 163 -16.94 5.36 -3.87
N GLU A 164 -17.22 4.09 -3.60
CA GLU A 164 -16.71 3.37 -2.42
C GLU A 164 -15.18 3.28 -2.45
N ILE A 165 -14.62 2.89 -3.60
CA ILE A 165 -13.16 2.82 -3.79
C ILE A 165 -12.52 4.21 -3.64
N GLN A 166 -13.18 5.28 -4.15
CA GLN A 166 -12.72 6.66 -3.96
C GLN A 166 -12.65 7.03 -2.48
N HIS A 167 -13.67 6.67 -1.71
CA HIS A 167 -13.73 6.92 -0.28
C HIS A 167 -12.59 6.21 0.46
N ILE A 168 -12.41 4.91 0.21
CA ILE A 168 -11.32 4.11 0.82
C ILE A 168 -9.95 4.65 0.45
N SER A 169 -9.73 4.98 -0.80
CA SER A 169 -8.41 5.36 -1.32
C SER A 169 -8.04 6.84 -1.10
N GLY A 170 -9.03 7.69 -0.80
CA GLY A 170 -8.85 9.13 -0.67
C GLY A 170 -8.42 9.82 -1.97
N HIS A 171 -8.95 9.39 -3.13
CA HIS A 171 -8.77 10.12 -4.38
C HIS A 171 -9.69 11.34 -4.44
N LYS A 172 -9.16 12.50 -4.85
CA LYS A 172 -9.94 13.72 -4.99
C LYS A 172 -10.98 13.67 -6.10
N SER A 173 -10.71 12.92 -7.18
CA SER A 173 -11.61 12.78 -8.31
C SER A 173 -11.69 11.34 -8.78
N LEU A 174 -12.84 10.96 -9.36
CA LEU A 174 -13.01 9.65 -10.01
C LEU A 174 -12.06 9.48 -11.20
N GLN A 175 -11.78 10.55 -11.92
CA GLN A 175 -10.83 10.52 -13.04
C GLN A 175 -9.45 10.06 -12.57
N SER A 176 -8.94 10.63 -11.46
CA SER A 176 -7.64 10.23 -10.91
C SER A 176 -7.64 8.79 -10.36
N LEU A 177 -8.80 8.29 -9.90
CA LEU A 177 -8.95 6.90 -9.50
C LEU A 177 -8.91 5.97 -10.71
N GLN A 178 -9.62 6.30 -11.79
CA GLN A 178 -9.66 5.48 -13.02
C GLN A 178 -8.28 5.22 -13.62
N GLU A 179 -7.32 6.14 -13.44
CA GLU A 179 -5.93 5.93 -13.86
C GLU A 179 -5.24 4.75 -13.13
N TYR A 180 -5.72 4.40 -11.95
CA TYR A 180 -5.21 3.29 -11.15
C TYR A 180 -5.87 1.95 -11.48
N LEU A 181 -7.05 1.96 -12.10
CA LEU A 181 -7.78 0.75 -12.41
C LEU A 181 -7.34 0.19 -13.75
N ASP A 182 -7.07 -1.11 -13.77
CA ASP A 182 -6.90 -1.87 -15.00
C ASP A 182 -8.21 -2.60 -15.29
N VAL A 183 -8.88 -2.17 -16.36
CA VAL A 183 -10.08 -2.82 -16.87
C VAL A 183 -9.69 -3.67 -18.08
N ASP A 184 -9.84 -4.97 -17.95
CA ASP A 184 -9.63 -5.90 -19.05
C ASP A 184 -10.86 -5.88 -19.97
N LYS A 185 -10.65 -5.50 -21.23
CA LYS A 185 -11.73 -5.46 -22.24
C LYS A 185 -12.31 -6.84 -22.52
N GLU A 186 -11.49 -7.89 -22.49
CA GLU A 186 -11.95 -9.25 -22.71
C GLU A 186 -12.83 -9.72 -21.56
N GLU A 187 -12.45 -9.39 -20.32
CA GLU A 187 -13.26 -9.68 -19.13
C GLU A 187 -14.63 -8.96 -19.20
N VAL A 188 -14.66 -7.69 -19.63
CA VAL A 188 -15.91 -6.94 -19.82
C VAL A 188 -16.82 -7.61 -20.86
N VAL A 189 -16.25 -7.99 -22.00
CA VAL A 189 -16.99 -8.70 -23.06
C VAL A 189 -17.52 -10.03 -22.56
N HIS A 190 -16.71 -10.78 -21.80
CA HIS A 190 -17.12 -12.06 -21.22
C HIS A 190 -18.30 -11.89 -20.24
N LYS A 191 -18.20 -10.97 -19.29
CA LYS A 191 -19.29 -10.64 -18.35
C LYS A 191 -20.57 -10.22 -19.09
N PHE A 192 -20.45 -9.43 -20.14
CA PHE A 192 -21.62 -9.01 -20.93
C PHE A 192 -22.27 -10.19 -21.64
N ARG A 193 -21.49 -11.10 -22.23
CA ARG A 193 -22.02 -12.33 -22.86
C ARG A 193 -22.72 -13.23 -21.83
N GLN A 194 -22.14 -13.44 -20.65
CA GLN A 194 -22.77 -14.23 -19.59
C GLN A 194 -24.13 -13.67 -19.20
N ARG A 195 -24.27 -12.33 -19.10
CA ARG A 195 -25.54 -11.68 -18.79
C ARG A 195 -26.61 -11.93 -19.88
N MET A 196 -26.22 -11.96 -21.14
CA MET A 196 -27.16 -12.22 -22.26
C MET A 196 -27.68 -13.65 -22.27
N VAL A 197 -26.94 -14.62 -21.72
CA VAL A 197 -27.35 -16.04 -21.64
C VAL A 197 -28.23 -16.29 -20.41
N ALA A 198 -28.16 -15.43 -19.40
CA ALA A 198 -28.92 -15.57 -18.14
C ALA A 198 -30.32 -14.88 -18.19
N LEU A 199 -30.68 -14.28 -19.34
CA LEU A 199 -32.01 -13.70 -19.63
C LEU A 199 -32.85 -14.60 -20.55
#